data_e19df02f5c394295484a753dc989728b
#
_entry.id   e19df02f5c394295484a753dc989728b
#
_cell.length_a   1.000
_cell.length_b   1.000
_cell.length_c   1.000
_cell.angle_alpha   90.00
_cell.angle_beta   90.00
_cell.angle_gamma   90.00
#
_symmetry.space_group_name_H-M   'P 1'
#
loop_
_entity.id
_entity.type
_entity.pdbx_description
1 polymer ?
#
loop_
_entity_poly.entity_id
_entity_poly.type
_entity_poly.pdbx_seq_one_letter_code
_entity_poly.pdbx_strand_id
1 'polypeptide(L)'
;LYTEMVTANAVIHGDRERVIGWSPGHEGRVALQLGGNDPASLKEAARIGEATGYAEINLNCGCPSDRVQGGAFGACLMLTPTLVGDCIAAMKDAVRVPVTVKCRLGVDEQDQEEALDALTACLREAGVDALIVHARKAWLQGLSPKQNREIPPLDHARVHRLKQANPDLPIAVNGGLKTLEQWQGELAHVDGVMVGREAYQNPAILLDVDEVLFGEPRPVRSMAEAIIAYEPYVAAQLASGVRLHAITRHLTCLLYTSDAADE
;
A
#
# COMPACT_ATOMS: atom_id res chain seq x y z
N LEU A 1 -2.44 -5.40 5.61
CA LEU A 1 -3.24 -4.26 5.15
C LEU A 1 -2.43 -2.98 5.17
N TYR A 2 -2.90 -1.93 4.45
CA TYR A 2 -2.26 -0.59 4.41
C TYR A 2 -3.30 0.48 4.69
N THR A 3 -2.89 1.51 5.46
CA THR A 3 -3.74 2.71 5.62
C THR A 3 -3.82 3.50 4.32
N GLU A 4 -4.75 4.43 4.23
CA GLU A 4 -4.60 5.55 3.31
C GLU A 4 -3.32 6.32 3.64
N MET A 5 -2.74 7.00 2.64
CA MET A 5 -1.54 7.80 2.86
C MET A 5 -1.84 9.01 3.76
N VAL A 6 -1.08 9.12 4.85
CA VAL A 6 -1.13 10.25 5.78
C VAL A 6 0.18 11.03 5.71
N THR A 7 0.14 12.36 5.71
CA THR A 7 1.38 13.15 5.73
C THR A 7 2.05 13.11 7.10
N ALA A 8 3.39 13.10 7.15
CA ALA A 8 4.14 13.12 8.40
C ALA A 8 3.70 14.28 9.31
N ASN A 9 3.49 15.47 8.76
CA ASN A 9 3.01 16.61 9.53
C ASN A 9 1.61 16.41 10.13
N ALA A 10 0.72 15.69 9.44
CA ALA A 10 -0.60 15.38 9.99
C ALA A 10 -0.51 14.40 11.18
N VAL A 11 0.44 13.46 11.13
CA VAL A 11 0.71 12.54 12.24
C VAL A 11 1.31 13.26 13.44
N ILE A 12 2.21 14.22 13.22
CA ILE A 12 2.93 14.93 14.29
C ILE A 12 2.01 15.95 14.95
N HIS A 13 1.31 16.76 14.17
CA HIS A 13 0.60 17.97 14.62
C HIS A 13 -0.93 17.85 14.58
N GLY A 14 -1.47 16.84 13.94
CA GLY A 14 -2.91 16.64 13.82
C GLY A 14 -3.52 15.92 15.02
N ASP A 15 -4.85 15.74 14.94
CA ASP A 15 -5.59 14.86 15.84
C ASP A 15 -5.24 13.41 15.51
N ARG A 16 -4.40 12.79 16.32
CA ARG A 16 -3.85 11.46 16.08
C ARG A 16 -4.93 10.37 16.04
N GLU A 17 -5.89 10.46 16.94
CA GLU A 17 -6.98 9.46 16.98
C GLU A 17 -7.78 9.47 15.69
N ARG A 18 -8.03 10.64 15.12
CA ARG A 18 -8.72 10.81 13.85
C ARG A 18 -7.87 10.44 12.64
N VAL A 19 -6.56 10.71 12.69
CA VAL A 19 -5.66 10.60 11.52
C VAL A 19 -5.06 9.21 11.38
N ILE A 20 -4.69 8.58 12.51
CA ILE A 20 -4.03 7.28 12.55
C ILE A 20 -4.59 6.35 13.63
N GLY A 21 -5.74 6.68 14.22
CA GLY A 21 -6.41 5.78 15.15
C GLY A 21 -6.84 4.49 14.45
N TRP A 22 -6.62 3.34 15.10
CA TRP A 22 -7.00 2.03 14.59
C TRP A 22 -7.31 1.07 15.75
N SER A 23 -7.93 -0.06 15.42
CA SER A 23 -8.37 -1.04 16.42
C SER A 23 -7.59 -2.35 16.26
N PRO A 24 -6.45 -2.52 16.94
CA PRO A 24 -5.54 -3.66 16.72
C PRO A 24 -6.21 -5.04 16.91
N GLY A 25 -7.24 -5.12 17.73
CA GLY A 25 -7.98 -6.38 17.95
C GLY A 25 -8.88 -6.81 16.79
N HIS A 26 -9.13 -5.94 15.81
CA HIS A 26 -10.03 -6.21 14.69
C HIS A 26 -9.35 -6.19 13.33
N GLU A 27 -8.28 -5.38 13.17
CA GLU A 27 -7.70 -5.12 11.87
C GLU A 27 -6.45 -5.97 11.56
N GLY A 28 -5.92 -6.68 12.55
CA GLY A 28 -4.74 -7.51 12.38
C GLY A 28 -3.47 -6.70 12.11
N ARG A 29 -2.63 -7.15 11.19
CA ARG A 29 -1.38 -6.45 10.82
C ARG A 29 -1.65 -5.34 9.80
N VAL A 30 -1.41 -4.11 10.19
CA VAL A 30 -1.60 -2.93 9.34
C VAL A 30 -0.30 -2.16 9.22
N ALA A 31 0.03 -1.74 7.99
CA ALA A 31 1.11 -0.81 7.68
C ALA A 31 0.58 0.63 7.67
N LEU A 32 1.25 1.54 8.38
CA LEU A 32 1.00 2.98 8.27
C LEU A 32 1.72 3.52 7.05
N GLN A 33 0.99 4.01 6.05
CA GLN A 33 1.59 4.65 4.89
C GLN A 33 1.77 6.16 5.11
N LEU A 34 3.03 6.60 5.10
CA LEU A 34 3.42 8.00 5.27
C LEU A 34 3.71 8.69 3.93
N GLY A 35 3.37 9.97 3.86
CA GLY A 35 3.82 10.90 2.82
C GLY A 35 4.64 12.03 3.43
N GLY A 36 5.77 12.34 2.82
CA GLY A 36 6.68 13.40 3.26
C GLY A 36 8.00 13.32 2.51
N ASN A 37 8.84 14.34 2.69
CA ASN A 37 10.16 14.46 2.07
C ASN A 37 11.21 15.02 3.03
N ASP A 38 10.86 15.23 4.30
CA ASP A 38 11.78 15.68 5.32
C ASP A 38 12.13 14.51 6.26
N PRO A 39 13.41 14.10 6.31
CA PRO A 39 13.85 12.96 7.11
C PRO A 39 13.50 13.09 8.61
N ALA A 40 13.60 14.31 9.17
CA ALA A 40 13.32 14.53 10.59
C ALA A 40 11.82 14.36 10.92
N SER A 41 10.94 14.89 10.09
CA SER A 41 9.50 14.73 10.22
C SER A 41 9.06 13.27 10.00
N LEU A 42 9.64 12.59 9.02
CA LEU A 42 9.35 11.17 8.76
C LEU A 42 9.84 10.28 9.90
N LYS A 43 11.01 10.55 10.48
CA LYS A 43 11.52 9.90 11.68
C LYS A 43 10.53 9.99 12.84
N GLU A 44 10.03 11.19 13.15
CA GLU A 44 9.08 11.39 14.25
C GLU A 44 7.72 10.75 13.96
N ALA A 45 7.22 10.87 12.71
CA ALA A 45 5.96 10.24 12.34
C ALA A 45 6.05 8.70 12.40
N ALA A 46 7.17 8.11 12.00
CA ALA A 46 7.42 6.67 12.10
C ALA A 46 7.39 6.21 13.56
N ARG A 47 8.08 6.93 14.47
CA ARG A 47 8.09 6.65 15.91
C ARG A 47 6.68 6.70 16.51
N ILE A 48 5.87 7.68 16.11
CA ILE A 48 4.46 7.77 16.53
C ILE A 48 3.66 6.57 16.00
N GLY A 49 3.86 6.21 14.73
CA GLY A 49 3.20 5.05 14.12
C GLY A 49 3.49 3.73 14.85
N GLU A 50 4.75 3.45 15.14
CA GLU A 50 5.14 2.27 15.93
C GLU A 50 4.52 2.30 17.34
N ALA A 51 4.59 3.45 18.02
CA ALA A 51 4.00 3.62 19.36
C ALA A 51 2.46 3.46 19.37
N THR A 52 1.80 3.73 18.24
CA THR A 52 0.35 3.49 18.06
C THR A 52 0.04 2.00 17.82
N GLY A 53 1.05 1.17 17.48
CA GLY A 53 0.92 -0.27 17.32
C GLY A 53 0.88 -0.74 15.85
N TYR A 54 1.21 0.10 14.88
CA TYR A 54 1.33 -0.31 13.49
C TYR A 54 2.46 -1.32 13.32
N ALA A 55 2.20 -2.36 12.52
CA ALA A 55 3.12 -3.48 12.31
C ALA A 55 4.22 -3.19 11.27
N GLU A 56 4.08 -2.12 10.52
CA GLU A 56 4.98 -1.68 9.45
C GLU A 56 4.81 -0.18 9.22
N ILE A 57 5.88 0.50 8.87
CA ILE A 57 5.84 1.89 8.38
C ILE A 57 6.24 1.91 6.92
N ASN A 58 5.38 2.46 6.06
CA ASN A 58 5.59 2.50 4.62
C ASN A 58 5.73 3.94 4.11
N LEU A 59 6.74 4.24 3.30
CA LEU A 59 6.90 5.53 2.64
C LEU A 59 6.29 5.48 1.24
N ASN A 60 5.42 6.45 0.92
CA ASN A 60 4.84 6.59 -0.40
C ASN A 60 5.76 7.38 -1.34
N CYS A 61 6.29 6.70 -2.35
CA CYS A 61 7.06 7.26 -3.47
C CYS A 61 6.36 7.04 -4.81
N GLY A 62 5.03 6.92 -4.84
CA GLY A 62 4.31 6.55 -6.07
C GLY A 62 3.03 7.33 -6.39
N CYS A 63 2.56 8.21 -5.49
CA CYS A 63 1.36 9.02 -5.72
C CYS A 63 1.66 10.23 -6.60
N PRO A 64 1.02 10.38 -7.79
CA PRO A 64 1.27 11.49 -8.70
C PRO A 64 0.26 12.62 -8.57
N SER A 65 -0.53 12.73 -7.49
CA SER A 65 -1.57 13.76 -7.39
C SER A 65 -0.98 15.16 -7.20
N ASP A 66 -1.62 16.19 -7.74
CA ASP A 66 -1.20 17.58 -7.65
C ASP A 66 -0.98 18.04 -6.20
N ARG A 67 -1.85 17.59 -5.28
CA ARG A 67 -1.74 17.90 -3.87
C ARG A 67 -0.43 17.35 -3.26
N VAL A 68 0.00 16.19 -3.72
CA VAL A 68 1.24 15.53 -3.28
C VAL A 68 2.44 16.19 -3.94
N GLN A 69 2.35 16.54 -5.22
CA GLN A 69 3.38 17.27 -5.95
C GLN A 69 3.63 18.67 -5.34
N GLY A 70 2.58 19.37 -4.94
CA GLY A 70 2.71 20.66 -4.25
C GLY A 70 3.50 20.58 -2.93
N GLY A 71 3.54 19.41 -2.30
CA GLY A 71 4.37 19.11 -1.13
C GLY A 71 5.73 18.48 -1.47
N ALA A 72 6.07 18.31 -2.75
CA ALA A 72 7.30 17.69 -3.26
C ALA A 72 7.57 16.28 -2.70
N PHE A 73 6.51 15.46 -2.50
CA PHE A 73 6.61 14.07 -2.04
C PHE A 73 5.82 13.11 -2.94
N GLY A 74 5.69 11.85 -2.59
CA GLY A 74 5.05 10.83 -3.44
C GLY A 74 5.90 10.51 -4.66
N ALA A 75 5.32 10.49 -5.86
CA ALA A 75 6.04 10.13 -7.09
C ALA A 75 7.20 11.07 -7.43
N CYS A 76 7.12 12.35 -7.05
CA CYS A 76 8.21 13.32 -7.23
C CYS A 76 9.51 12.88 -6.57
N LEU A 77 9.44 12.12 -5.48
CA LEU A 77 10.64 11.62 -4.77
C LEU A 77 11.50 10.69 -5.64
N MET A 78 10.93 10.05 -6.67
CA MET A 78 11.70 9.23 -7.60
C MET A 78 12.71 10.05 -8.43
N LEU A 79 12.59 11.38 -8.46
CA LEU A 79 13.58 12.30 -9.06
C LEU A 79 14.80 12.54 -8.15
N THR A 80 14.70 12.20 -6.87
CA THR A 80 15.75 12.42 -5.86
C THR A 80 15.98 11.17 -5.00
N PRO A 81 16.52 10.08 -5.57
CA PRO A 81 16.70 8.79 -4.88
C PRO A 81 17.49 8.90 -3.57
N THR A 82 18.51 9.76 -3.53
CA THR A 82 19.33 9.99 -2.34
C THR A 82 18.50 10.52 -1.16
N LEU A 83 17.60 11.49 -1.42
CA LEU A 83 16.70 12.00 -0.39
C LEU A 83 15.75 10.91 0.13
N VAL A 84 15.30 10.00 -0.73
CA VAL A 84 14.49 8.84 -0.28
C VAL A 84 15.32 7.93 0.63
N GLY A 85 16.58 7.68 0.28
CA GLY A 85 17.53 6.95 1.12
C GLY A 85 17.69 7.59 2.50
N ASP A 86 17.91 8.91 2.55
CA ASP A 86 18.02 9.67 3.81
C ASP A 86 16.75 9.55 4.66
N CYS A 87 15.58 9.64 4.03
CA CYS A 87 14.29 9.46 4.71
C CYS A 87 14.17 8.06 5.32
N ILE A 88 14.49 7.02 4.55
CA ILE A 88 14.41 5.63 5.02
C ILE A 88 15.42 5.38 6.15
N ALA A 89 16.66 5.84 6.02
CA ALA A 89 17.67 5.72 7.09
C ALA A 89 17.18 6.37 8.39
N ALA A 90 16.60 7.58 8.30
CA ALA A 90 16.06 8.28 9.47
C ALA A 90 14.87 7.53 10.11
N MET A 91 13.98 6.94 9.30
CA MET A 91 12.87 6.14 9.80
C MET A 91 13.37 4.83 10.44
N LYS A 92 14.30 4.12 9.80
CA LYS A 92 14.92 2.88 10.32
C LYS A 92 15.61 3.11 11.67
N ASP A 93 16.28 4.23 11.84
CA ASP A 93 16.92 4.61 13.12
C ASP A 93 15.90 4.85 14.26
N ALA A 94 14.65 5.15 13.91
CA ALA A 94 13.60 5.50 14.87
C ALA A 94 12.74 4.34 15.35
N VAL A 95 12.61 3.28 14.55
CA VAL A 95 11.65 2.18 14.78
C VAL A 95 12.29 0.80 14.62
N ARG A 96 11.65 -0.21 15.23
CA ARG A 96 12.05 -1.63 15.11
C ARG A 96 11.14 -2.41 14.15
N VAL A 97 9.94 -1.90 13.90
CA VAL A 97 9.04 -2.48 12.89
C VAL A 97 9.62 -2.28 11.50
N PRO A 98 9.27 -3.14 10.52
CA PRO A 98 9.73 -2.98 9.15
C PRO A 98 9.43 -1.60 8.58
N VAL A 99 10.40 -1.03 7.84
CA VAL A 99 10.26 0.20 7.06
C VAL A 99 10.35 -0.15 5.58
N THR A 100 9.27 0.11 4.85
CA THR A 100 9.12 -0.29 3.45
C THR A 100 8.84 0.91 2.55
N VAL A 101 9.01 0.74 1.24
CA VAL A 101 8.74 1.79 0.26
C VAL A 101 7.76 1.29 -0.79
N LYS A 102 6.78 2.13 -1.15
CA LYS A 102 5.92 1.90 -2.31
C LYS A 102 6.20 2.93 -3.40
N CYS A 103 6.69 2.46 -4.56
CA CYS A 103 7.12 3.31 -5.67
C CYS A 103 6.46 2.95 -7.01
N ARG A 104 6.92 3.60 -8.08
CA ARG A 104 6.64 3.35 -9.49
C ARG A 104 7.90 2.86 -10.20
N LEU A 105 7.81 2.61 -11.53
CA LEU A 105 8.98 2.28 -12.36
C LEU A 105 9.86 3.49 -12.67
N GLY A 106 9.33 4.68 -12.52
CA GLY A 106 9.94 5.97 -12.81
C GLY A 106 8.86 7.02 -12.97
N VAL A 107 9.25 8.27 -13.23
CA VAL A 107 8.35 9.38 -13.51
C VAL A 107 8.72 10.06 -14.83
N ASP A 108 7.70 10.58 -15.52
CA ASP A 108 7.81 11.34 -16.76
C ASP A 108 8.76 10.66 -17.77
N GLU A 109 9.77 11.37 -18.26
CA GLU A 109 10.71 10.88 -19.28
C GLU A 109 11.88 10.05 -18.71
N GLN A 110 11.94 9.80 -17.38
CA GLN A 110 12.99 8.95 -16.83
C GLN A 110 13.02 7.58 -17.55
N ASP A 111 14.21 7.08 -17.80
CA ASP A 111 14.39 5.67 -18.14
C ASP A 111 14.01 4.81 -16.93
N GLN A 112 13.14 3.82 -17.15
CA GLN A 112 12.59 3.02 -16.05
C GLN A 112 13.60 2.01 -15.49
N GLU A 113 14.60 1.60 -16.28
CA GLU A 113 15.67 0.74 -15.77
C GLU A 113 16.56 1.55 -14.81
N GLU A 114 17.08 2.68 -15.29
CA GLU A 114 17.99 3.53 -14.51
C GLU A 114 17.30 4.13 -13.27
N ALA A 115 16.08 4.64 -13.41
CA ALA A 115 15.37 5.29 -12.32
C ALA A 115 15.06 4.34 -11.16
N LEU A 116 14.57 3.13 -11.48
CA LEU A 116 14.22 2.16 -10.46
C LEU A 116 15.46 1.52 -9.82
N ASP A 117 16.52 1.28 -10.60
CA ASP A 117 17.78 0.73 -10.07
C ASP A 117 18.48 1.75 -9.17
N ALA A 118 18.55 3.03 -9.56
CA ALA A 118 19.11 4.09 -8.72
C ALA A 118 18.34 4.25 -7.40
N LEU A 119 17.02 4.24 -7.45
CA LEU A 119 16.20 4.28 -6.23
C LEU A 119 16.48 3.07 -5.35
N THR A 120 16.49 1.87 -5.93
CA THR A 120 16.71 0.62 -5.18
C THR A 120 18.08 0.59 -4.53
N ALA A 121 19.13 1.07 -5.20
CA ALA A 121 20.46 1.16 -4.63
C ALA A 121 20.50 2.04 -3.37
N CYS A 122 19.94 3.26 -3.43
CA CYS A 122 19.84 4.16 -2.27
C CYS A 122 19.03 3.57 -1.12
N LEU A 123 17.94 2.87 -1.45
CA LEU A 123 17.08 2.22 -0.45
C LEU A 123 17.78 1.05 0.25
N ARG A 124 18.57 0.26 -0.50
CA ARG A 124 19.37 -0.84 0.08
C ARG A 124 20.45 -0.33 1.03
N GLU A 125 21.15 0.74 0.65
CA GLU A 125 22.14 1.40 1.53
C GLU A 125 21.48 1.92 2.82
N ALA A 126 20.25 2.43 2.72
CA ALA A 126 19.46 2.89 3.85
C ALA A 126 18.86 1.77 4.71
N GLY A 127 18.95 0.50 4.27
CA GLY A 127 18.46 -0.66 5.01
C GLY A 127 16.94 -0.85 4.93
N VAL A 128 16.31 -0.55 3.78
CA VAL A 128 14.88 -0.82 3.55
C VAL A 128 14.55 -2.30 3.73
N ASP A 129 13.41 -2.61 4.35
CA ASP A 129 13.02 -4.00 4.61
C ASP A 129 12.28 -4.66 3.44
N ALA A 130 11.54 -3.88 2.64
CA ALA A 130 10.88 -4.37 1.43
C ALA A 130 10.52 -3.22 0.48
N LEU A 131 10.36 -3.57 -0.80
CA LEU A 131 9.95 -2.64 -1.85
C LEU A 131 8.69 -3.13 -2.54
N ILE A 132 7.67 -2.26 -2.64
CA ILE A 132 6.44 -2.53 -3.37
C ILE A 132 6.45 -1.69 -4.64
N VAL A 133 6.48 -2.32 -5.81
CA VAL A 133 6.61 -1.63 -7.08
C VAL A 133 5.29 -1.68 -7.85
N HIS A 134 4.67 -0.51 -8.06
CA HIS A 134 3.60 -0.42 -9.05
C HIS A 134 4.23 -0.45 -10.45
N ALA A 135 3.94 -1.50 -11.19
CA ALA A 135 4.56 -1.81 -12.48
C ALA A 135 4.12 -0.86 -13.62
N ARG A 136 4.08 0.44 -13.34
CA ARG A 136 3.81 1.53 -14.29
C ARG A 136 4.66 2.74 -13.95
N LYS A 137 5.08 3.50 -14.96
CA LYS A 137 5.58 4.86 -14.77
C LYS A 137 4.46 5.77 -14.22
N ALA A 138 4.82 6.89 -13.62
CA ALA A 138 3.88 7.97 -13.31
C ALA A 138 4.18 9.19 -14.17
N TRP A 139 3.14 9.84 -14.68
CA TRP A 139 3.22 11.15 -15.29
C TRP A 139 2.81 12.19 -14.25
N LEU A 140 3.73 13.09 -13.94
CA LEU A 140 3.51 14.15 -12.96
C LEU A 140 2.59 15.24 -13.55
N GLN A 141 2.63 15.44 -14.87
CA GLN A 141 1.79 16.39 -15.59
C GLN A 141 0.93 15.68 -16.63
N GLY A 142 -0.22 16.26 -16.94
CA GLY A 142 -1.08 15.83 -18.05
C GLY A 142 -1.99 14.64 -17.76
N LEU A 143 -1.79 13.89 -16.68
CA LEU A 143 -2.64 12.75 -16.30
C LEU A 143 -3.15 12.89 -14.87
N SER A 144 -4.46 12.71 -14.70
CA SER A 144 -5.06 12.58 -13.35
C SER A 144 -4.52 11.33 -12.62
N PRO A 145 -4.65 11.26 -11.29
CA PRO A 145 -4.27 10.06 -10.54
C PRO A 145 -4.98 8.78 -11.00
N LYS A 146 -6.21 8.88 -11.51
CA LYS A 146 -6.94 7.75 -12.10
C LYS A 146 -6.28 7.31 -13.41
N GLN A 147 -6.04 8.24 -14.32
CA GLN A 147 -5.38 7.98 -15.61
C GLN A 147 -3.97 7.41 -15.44
N ASN A 148 -3.22 7.87 -14.44
CA ASN A 148 -1.90 7.34 -14.07
C ASN A 148 -1.92 5.86 -13.62
N ARG A 149 -3.09 5.31 -13.31
CA ARG A 149 -3.27 3.89 -12.99
C ARG A 149 -3.74 3.05 -14.17
N GLU A 150 -4.07 3.69 -15.30
CA GLU A 150 -4.72 3.03 -16.44
C GLU A 150 -3.93 3.20 -17.75
N ILE A 151 -3.50 4.43 -18.05
CA ILE A 151 -2.89 4.80 -19.34
C ILE A 151 -1.44 4.32 -19.47
N PRO A 152 -0.50 4.60 -18.53
CA PRO A 152 0.86 4.12 -18.70
C PRO A 152 0.88 2.58 -18.77
N PRO A 153 1.66 1.98 -19.68
CA PRO A 153 1.69 0.53 -19.84
C PRO A 153 2.18 -0.16 -18.56
N LEU A 154 1.68 -1.37 -18.31
CA LEU A 154 2.21 -2.26 -17.28
C LEU A 154 3.49 -2.92 -17.81
N ASP A 155 4.50 -2.97 -16.95
CA ASP A 155 5.74 -3.74 -17.19
C ASP A 155 6.10 -4.54 -15.93
N HIS A 156 5.44 -5.67 -15.72
CA HIS A 156 5.75 -6.61 -14.64
C HIS A 156 7.15 -7.22 -14.85
N ALA A 157 7.55 -7.45 -16.11
CA ALA A 157 8.86 -8.01 -16.42
C ALA A 157 10.01 -7.13 -15.88
N ARG A 158 9.82 -5.78 -15.84
CA ARG A 158 10.78 -4.88 -15.20
C ARG A 158 10.94 -5.17 -13.70
N VAL A 159 9.84 -5.45 -13.01
CA VAL A 159 9.86 -5.79 -11.58
C VAL A 159 10.53 -7.15 -11.36
N HIS A 160 10.29 -8.12 -12.24
CA HIS A 160 10.96 -9.42 -12.20
C HIS A 160 12.49 -9.28 -12.36
N ARG A 161 12.95 -8.45 -13.31
CA ARG A 161 14.40 -8.16 -13.49
C ARG A 161 14.97 -7.49 -12.24
N LEU A 162 14.24 -6.56 -11.62
CA LEU A 162 14.68 -5.95 -10.35
C LEU A 162 14.88 -6.99 -9.26
N LYS A 163 13.92 -7.92 -9.11
CA LYS A 163 14.02 -9.02 -8.13
C LYS A 163 15.21 -9.94 -8.43
N GLN A 164 15.43 -10.29 -9.68
CA GLN A 164 16.57 -11.12 -10.08
C GLN A 164 17.91 -10.47 -9.75
N ALA A 165 18.01 -9.13 -9.93
CA ALA A 165 19.20 -8.36 -9.58
C ALA A 165 19.36 -8.14 -8.06
N ASN A 166 18.29 -8.30 -7.28
CA ASN A 166 18.27 -8.08 -5.82
C ASN A 166 17.59 -9.26 -5.10
N PRO A 167 18.16 -10.47 -5.16
CA PRO A 167 17.51 -11.69 -4.67
C PRO A 167 17.26 -11.71 -3.15
N ASP A 168 18.04 -10.96 -2.39
CA ASP A 168 17.96 -10.81 -0.94
C ASP A 168 16.97 -9.74 -0.47
N LEU A 169 16.56 -8.81 -1.36
CA LEU A 169 15.56 -7.79 -1.03
C LEU A 169 14.15 -8.33 -1.28
N PRO A 170 13.25 -8.32 -0.29
CA PRO A 170 11.84 -8.59 -0.50
C PRO A 170 11.21 -7.57 -1.45
N ILE A 171 10.67 -8.04 -2.57
CA ILE A 171 10.01 -7.21 -3.58
C ILE A 171 8.61 -7.74 -3.86
N ALA A 172 7.62 -6.85 -3.75
CA ALA A 172 6.24 -7.13 -4.14
C ALA A 172 5.85 -6.34 -5.39
N VAL A 173 5.14 -6.99 -6.31
CA VAL A 173 4.58 -6.34 -7.50
C VAL A 173 3.16 -5.85 -7.24
N ASN A 174 2.81 -4.71 -7.84
CA ASN A 174 1.48 -4.12 -7.81
C ASN A 174 1.08 -3.63 -9.20
N GLY A 175 -0.19 -3.67 -9.52
CA GLY A 175 -0.78 -3.10 -10.74
C GLY A 175 -1.36 -4.13 -11.70
N GLY A 176 -2.63 -3.96 -12.06
CA GLY A 176 -3.31 -4.78 -13.06
C GLY A 176 -3.69 -6.21 -12.64
N LEU A 177 -3.41 -6.60 -11.43
CA LEU A 177 -3.64 -7.94 -10.90
C LEU A 177 -5.10 -8.11 -10.50
N LYS A 178 -5.84 -8.97 -11.22
CA LYS A 178 -7.30 -9.12 -11.10
C LYS A 178 -7.77 -10.52 -10.75
N THR A 179 -6.92 -11.55 -10.92
CA THR A 179 -7.30 -12.94 -10.65
C THR A 179 -6.25 -13.64 -9.82
N LEU A 180 -6.64 -14.69 -9.11
CA LEU A 180 -5.73 -15.50 -8.29
C LEU A 180 -4.65 -16.18 -9.14
N GLU A 181 -4.98 -16.60 -10.37
CA GLU A 181 -4.00 -17.18 -11.28
C GLU A 181 -2.92 -16.17 -11.66
N GLN A 182 -3.29 -14.90 -11.88
CA GLN A 182 -2.31 -13.84 -12.12
C GLN A 182 -1.42 -13.63 -10.88
N TRP A 183 -1.99 -13.65 -9.67
CA TRP A 183 -1.23 -13.50 -8.44
C TRP A 183 -0.24 -14.65 -8.24
N GLN A 184 -0.67 -15.90 -8.47
CA GLN A 184 0.21 -17.06 -8.42
C GLN A 184 1.32 -17.00 -9.48
N GLY A 185 1.01 -16.53 -10.69
CA GLY A 185 1.99 -16.34 -11.74
C GLY A 185 3.06 -15.31 -11.35
N GLU A 186 2.69 -14.20 -10.75
CA GLU A 186 3.64 -13.20 -10.25
C GLU A 186 4.50 -13.72 -9.09
N LEU A 187 3.92 -14.47 -8.16
CA LEU A 187 4.63 -15.05 -7.01
C LEU A 187 5.73 -16.06 -7.40
N ALA A 188 5.73 -16.55 -8.64
CA ALA A 188 6.85 -17.32 -9.17
C ALA A 188 8.11 -16.46 -9.45
N HIS A 189 7.99 -15.14 -9.48
CA HIS A 189 9.05 -14.21 -9.88
C HIS A 189 9.43 -13.20 -8.80
N VAL A 190 8.51 -12.92 -7.86
CA VAL A 190 8.67 -11.94 -6.77
C VAL A 190 8.19 -12.50 -5.43
N ASP A 191 8.52 -11.83 -4.32
CA ASP A 191 8.20 -12.33 -2.97
C ASP A 191 6.75 -12.03 -2.55
N GLY A 192 6.05 -11.15 -3.26
CA GLY A 192 4.70 -10.77 -2.90
C GLY A 192 3.93 -10.09 -4.01
N VAL A 193 2.63 -10.07 -3.87
CA VAL A 193 1.71 -9.30 -4.71
C VAL A 193 0.90 -8.33 -3.85
N MET A 194 0.79 -7.08 -4.29
CA MET A 194 -0.09 -6.10 -3.66
C MET A 194 -1.31 -5.86 -4.55
N VAL A 195 -2.47 -6.23 -4.05
CA VAL A 195 -3.75 -6.02 -4.72
C VAL A 195 -4.43 -4.78 -4.14
N GLY A 196 -4.99 -3.94 -4.96
CA GLY A 196 -5.67 -2.72 -4.52
C GLY A 196 -7.11 -2.68 -5.00
N ARG A 197 -7.35 -2.12 -6.18
CA ARG A 197 -8.71 -1.88 -6.69
C ARG A 197 -9.55 -3.13 -6.81
N GLU A 198 -8.97 -4.26 -7.21
CA GLU A 198 -9.71 -5.52 -7.32
C GLU A 198 -10.22 -5.99 -5.96
N ALA A 199 -9.38 -5.96 -4.92
CA ALA A 199 -9.80 -6.32 -3.56
C ALA A 199 -10.93 -5.41 -3.02
N TYR A 200 -11.00 -4.15 -3.50
CA TYR A 200 -12.05 -3.21 -3.11
C TYR A 200 -13.33 -3.36 -3.95
N GLN A 201 -13.20 -3.57 -5.28
CA GLN A 201 -14.33 -3.65 -6.21
C GLN A 201 -14.96 -5.04 -6.26
N ASN A 202 -14.16 -6.08 -6.03
CA ASN A 202 -14.56 -7.49 -6.01
C ASN A 202 -13.96 -8.19 -4.80
N PRO A 203 -14.38 -7.84 -3.57
CA PRO A 203 -13.81 -8.41 -2.35
C PRO A 203 -14.02 -9.92 -2.21
N ALA A 204 -14.98 -10.51 -2.93
CA ALA A 204 -15.20 -11.95 -2.93
C ALA A 204 -13.96 -12.75 -3.37
N ILE A 205 -13.08 -12.17 -4.20
CA ILE A 205 -11.81 -12.81 -4.58
C ILE A 205 -10.91 -13.12 -3.37
N LEU A 206 -11.05 -12.38 -2.28
CA LEU A 206 -10.26 -12.59 -1.06
C LEU A 206 -10.67 -13.84 -0.29
N LEU A 207 -11.87 -14.39 -0.51
CA LEU A 207 -12.34 -15.61 0.15
C LEU A 207 -11.44 -16.82 -0.12
N ASP A 208 -10.79 -16.84 -1.28
CA ASP A 208 -9.99 -17.97 -1.74
C ASP A 208 -8.48 -17.79 -1.49
N VAL A 209 -8.05 -16.60 -1.03
CA VAL A 209 -6.63 -16.25 -0.88
C VAL A 209 -5.92 -17.17 0.09
N ASP A 210 -6.49 -17.40 1.28
CA ASP A 210 -5.84 -18.21 2.31
C ASP A 210 -5.63 -19.65 1.83
N GLU A 211 -6.65 -20.25 1.20
CA GLU A 211 -6.56 -21.62 0.69
C GLU A 211 -5.63 -21.73 -0.53
N VAL A 212 -5.78 -20.83 -1.50
CA VAL A 212 -5.09 -20.95 -2.80
C VAL A 212 -3.62 -20.51 -2.72
N LEU A 213 -3.31 -19.48 -1.93
CA LEU A 213 -1.94 -18.92 -1.87
C LEU A 213 -1.15 -19.42 -0.65
N PHE A 214 -1.82 -19.74 0.44
CA PHE A 214 -1.14 -20.10 1.70
C PHE A 214 -1.43 -21.55 2.15
N GLY A 215 -2.38 -22.24 1.52
CA GLY A 215 -2.77 -23.60 1.93
C GLY A 215 -3.49 -23.65 3.27
N GLU A 216 -3.98 -22.52 3.75
CA GLU A 216 -4.67 -22.38 5.02
C GLU A 216 -6.19 -22.50 4.83
N PRO A 217 -6.95 -22.98 5.83
CA PRO A 217 -8.40 -23.02 5.74
C PRO A 217 -9.01 -21.62 5.56
N ARG A 218 -10.05 -21.53 4.75
CA ARG A 218 -10.82 -20.28 4.58
C ARG A 218 -11.44 -19.85 5.92
N PRO A 219 -11.18 -18.63 6.41
CA PRO A 219 -11.78 -18.15 7.67
C PRO A 219 -13.29 -17.92 7.55
N VAL A 220 -13.78 -17.56 6.35
CA VAL A 220 -15.19 -17.48 5.97
C VAL A 220 -15.39 -18.07 4.58
N ARG A 221 -16.56 -18.66 4.31
CA ARG A 221 -16.84 -19.40 3.07
C ARG A 221 -17.64 -18.59 2.05
N SER A 222 -18.27 -17.51 2.50
CA SER A 222 -19.09 -16.67 1.65
C SER A 222 -19.06 -15.21 2.13
N MET A 223 -19.48 -14.30 1.23
CA MET A 223 -19.63 -12.89 1.59
C MET A 223 -20.72 -12.69 2.66
N ALA A 224 -21.75 -13.53 2.67
CA ALA A 224 -22.78 -13.50 3.72
C ALA A 224 -22.17 -13.81 5.10
N GLU A 225 -21.34 -14.85 5.20
CA GLU A 225 -20.62 -15.16 6.44
C GLU A 225 -19.67 -14.02 6.85
N ALA A 226 -18.98 -13.39 5.90
CA ALA A 226 -18.13 -12.23 6.18
C ALA A 226 -18.92 -11.04 6.75
N ILE A 227 -20.11 -10.75 6.21
CA ILE A 227 -20.99 -9.71 6.72
C ILE A 227 -21.47 -10.03 8.14
N ILE A 228 -21.88 -11.28 8.40
CA ILE A 228 -22.30 -11.73 9.73
C ILE A 228 -21.14 -11.60 10.73
N ALA A 229 -19.93 -12.00 10.33
CA ALA A 229 -18.73 -11.85 11.17
C ALA A 229 -18.37 -10.38 11.47
N TYR A 230 -18.79 -9.45 10.63
CA TYR A 230 -18.57 -8.01 10.80
C TYR A 230 -19.62 -7.33 11.73
N GLU A 231 -20.80 -7.94 11.96
CA GLU A 231 -21.86 -7.36 12.78
C GLU A 231 -21.42 -6.95 14.21
N PRO A 232 -20.61 -7.76 14.95
CA PRO A 232 -20.16 -7.36 16.29
C PRO A 232 -19.33 -6.08 16.29
N TYR A 233 -18.49 -5.89 15.26
CA TYR A 233 -17.72 -4.65 15.08
C TYR A 233 -18.66 -3.46 14.83
N VAL A 234 -19.63 -3.62 13.93
CA VAL A 234 -20.64 -2.57 13.65
C VAL A 234 -21.37 -2.18 14.92
N ALA A 235 -21.82 -3.16 15.71
CA ALA A 235 -22.53 -2.91 16.97
C ALA A 235 -21.66 -2.14 17.98
N ALA A 236 -20.39 -2.52 18.13
CA ALA A 236 -19.44 -1.84 19.02
C ALA A 236 -19.18 -0.39 18.57
N GLN A 237 -19.01 -0.15 17.28
CA GLN A 237 -18.79 1.19 16.74
C GLN A 237 -20.02 2.09 16.88
N LEU A 238 -21.23 1.55 16.68
CA LEU A 238 -22.48 2.27 16.93
C LEU A 238 -22.64 2.63 18.41
N ALA A 239 -22.31 1.72 19.32
CA ALA A 239 -22.34 1.97 20.75
C ALA A 239 -21.36 3.07 21.19
N SER A 240 -20.24 3.23 20.50
CA SER A 240 -19.27 4.32 20.70
C SER A 240 -19.66 5.64 20.04
N GLY A 241 -20.83 5.70 19.36
CA GLY A 241 -21.34 6.91 18.73
C GLY A 241 -20.88 7.14 17.27
N VAL A 242 -20.20 6.18 16.66
CA VAL A 242 -19.85 6.26 15.22
C VAL A 242 -21.11 6.10 14.38
N ARG A 243 -21.29 6.95 13.38
CA ARG A 243 -22.46 6.89 12.49
C ARG A 243 -22.43 5.65 11.59
N LEU A 244 -23.54 4.96 11.44
CA LEU A 244 -23.65 3.75 10.59
C LEU A 244 -23.06 3.97 9.19
N HIS A 245 -23.37 5.07 8.52
CA HIS A 245 -22.84 5.39 7.20
C HIS A 245 -21.30 5.42 7.16
N ALA A 246 -20.64 5.90 8.22
CA ALA A 246 -19.18 5.92 8.29
C ALA A 246 -18.58 4.50 8.34
N ILE A 247 -19.30 3.56 8.96
CA ILE A 247 -18.90 2.15 9.10
C ILE A 247 -19.18 1.38 7.81
N THR A 248 -20.34 1.63 7.17
CA THR A 248 -20.86 0.78 6.08
C THR A 248 -20.62 1.33 4.67
N ARG A 249 -20.11 2.55 4.52
CA ARG A 249 -19.92 3.21 3.20
C ARG A 249 -19.08 2.42 2.18
N HIS A 250 -18.22 1.51 2.67
CA HIS A 250 -17.39 0.66 1.83
C HIS A 250 -17.96 -0.76 1.64
N LEU A 251 -19.08 -1.11 2.33
CA LEU A 251 -19.72 -2.42 2.22
C LEU A 251 -20.65 -2.55 1.01
N THR A 252 -20.99 -1.45 0.34
CA THR A 252 -21.85 -1.48 -0.84
C THR A 252 -21.31 -2.37 -1.96
N CYS A 253 -19.98 -2.48 -2.08
CA CYS A 253 -19.36 -3.40 -3.03
C CYS A 253 -19.65 -4.87 -2.72
N LEU A 254 -19.91 -5.23 -1.44
CA LEU A 254 -20.22 -6.59 -1.01
C LEU A 254 -21.62 -7.03 -1.44
N LEU A 255 -22.54 -6.08 -1.55
CA LEU A 255 -23.96 -6.35 -1.83
C LEU A 255 -24.27 -6.46 -3.33
N TYR A 256 -23.43 -5.86 -4.19
CA TYR A 256 -23.65 -5.86 -5.64
C TYR A 256 -22.96 -7.00 -6.40
N THR A 257 -22.09 -7.78 -5.76
CA THR A 257 -21.32 -8.84 -6.43
C THR A 257 -21.94 -10.23 -6.30
N SER A 258 -22.95 -10.43 -5.43
CA SER A 258 -23.46 -11.77 -5.14
C SER A 258 -24.77 -12.17 -5.83
N ASP A 259 -25.61 -11.23 -6.31
CA ASP A 259 -27.00 -11.59 -6.69
C ASP A 259 -27.46 -11.09 -8.09
N ALA A 260 -26.59 -10.50 -8.89
CA ALA A 260 -26.98 -10.03 -10.24
C ALA A 260 -26.81 -11.06 -11.36
N ALA A 261 -26.47 -12.31 -11.03
CA ALA A 261 -26.22 -13.38 -12.01
C ALA A 261 -27.31 -14.48 -12.03
N ASP A 262 -28.29 -14.43 -11.11
CA ASP A 262 -29.32 -15.49 -10.97
C ASP A 262 -30.78 -15.00 -11.17
N GLU A 263 -31.01 -13.83 -11.82
CA GLU A 263 -32.33 -13.48 -12.35
C GLU A 263 -32.33 -13.22 -13.85
#